data_eb0c6da4b98354608dad282b94479add
#
_entry.id   eb0c6da4b98354608dad282b94479add
#
_cell.length_a   1.000
_cell.length_b   1.000
_cell.length_c   1.000
_cell.angle_alpha   90.00
_cell.angle_beta   90.00
_cell.angle_gamma   90.00
#
_symmetry.space_group_name_H-M   'P 1'
#
loop_
_entity.id
_entity.type
_entity.pdbx_description
1 polymer ?
#
loop_
_entity_poly.entity_id
_entity_poly.type
_entity_poly.pdbx_seq_one_letter_code
_entity_poly.pdbx_strand_id
1 'polypeptide(L)'
;MSSEGIFANASEISIFGNTKLCGGVQELHLPTCARKNSHSSRKLLALKIVIPITSMVIFVLIILYFFPTCFIVKKSRDRALTTSSFEYRKLLVSYAELIKSTNGFSENNLIGSGSFGSVYKGVLSENGATVAVKVLNLQKQGTSESFMNECNALRSIRHRNLLKIISACSTTNYEGNDFKSLIFEFMCNGSLEQWLHPKNDEQYQSKKLSFIQRLNIAVEVAYALEYLHHHCETPIVHCDLKPSNILLDEDMVAHVGDFGLVKFLFEESNNPSKTQILSVGLKGSIGYIPPGNSSTK
;
A
#
# COMPACT_ATOMS: atom_id res chain seq x y z
N MET A 1 30.85 -66.79 -5.43
CA MET A 1 32.23 -67.20 -5.13
C MET A 1 32.99 -67.36 -6.44
N SER A 2 34.25 -67.03 -6.45
CA SER A 2 35.13 -67.34 -7.62
C SER A 2 35.38 -68.86 -7.75
N SER A 3 35.51 -69.36 -8.96
CA SER A 3 35.87 -70.74 -9.27
C SER A 3 37.35 -70.93 -9.36
N GLU A 4 38.17 -69.93 -8.99
CA GLU A 4 39.63 -69.95 -9.09
C GLU A 4 40.30 -69.70 -7.73
N GLY A 5 41.54 -70.10 -7.56
CA GLY A 5 42.33 -69.93 -6.34
C GLY A 5 41.98 -70.93 -5.22
N ILE A 6 42.03 -70.48 -3.96
CA ILE A 6 41.73 -71.31 -2.77
C ILE A 6 40.29 -71.83 -2.74
N PHE A 7 39.39 -71.24 -3.52
CA PHE A 7 38.01 -71.68 -3.64
C PHE A 7 37.75 -72.73 -4.71
N ALA A 8 38.77 -73.22 -5.36
CA ALA A 8 38.70 -74.31 -6.35
C ALA A 8 38.64 -75.72 -5.70
N ASN A 9 39.05 -75.86 -4.44
CA ASN A 9 39.07 -77.15 -3.72
C ASN A 9 37.97 -77.16 -2.62
N ALA A 10 36.92 -77.92 -2.84
CA ALA A 10 35.76 -77.94 -1.95
C ALA A 10 36.00 -78.61 -0.59
N SER A 11 37.08 -79.46 -0.48
CA SER A 11 37.39 -80.18 0.73
C SER A 11 38.08 -79.40 1.84
N GLU A 12 38.56 -78.20 1.54
CA GLU A 12 39.25 -77.33 2.49
C GLU A 12 38.44 -76.14 2.97
N ILE A 13 37.22 -75.97 2.50
CA ILE A 13 36.42 -74.79 2.79
C ILE A 13 35.18 -75.14 3.60
N SER A 14 35.09 -74.58 4.80
CA SER A 14 33.83 -74.64 5.60
C SER A 14 32.94 -73.44 5.28
N ILE A 15 31.79 -73.72 4.67
CA ILE A 15 30.78 -72.70 4.30
C ILE A 15 29.60 -72.64 5.26
N PHE A 16 29.67 -73.38 6.36
CA PHE A 16 28.60 -73.47 7.37
C PHE A 16 28.29 -72.09 8.01
N GLY A 17 27.02 -71.71 8.06
CA GLY A 17 26.57 -70.48 8.71
C GLY A 17 26.44 -69.25 7.80
N ASN A 18 26.85 -69.30 6.52
CA ASN A 18 26.74 -68.16 5.62
C ASN A 18 25.68 -68.39 4.53
N THR A 19 24.42 -68.02 4.84
CA THR A 19 23.21 -68.25 3.98
C THR A 19 23.16 -67.35 2.74
N LYS A 20 24.12 -66.44 2.59
CA LYS A 20 24.14 -65.45 1.46
C LYS A 20 25.16 -65.82 0.37
N LEU A 21 25.86 -66.94 0.49
CA LEU A 21 26.80 -67.41 -0.52
C LEU A 21 26.04 -67.98 -1.73
N CYS A 22 26.52 -67.62 -2.93
CA CYS A 22 26.00 -68.14 -4.20
C CYS A 22 27.14 -68.38 -5.19
N GLY A 23 26.96 -69.24 -6.20
CA GLY A 23 27.97 -69.62 -7.21
C GLY A 23 29.14 -70.45 -6.63
N GLY A 24 30.20 -70.60 -7.34
CA GLY A 24 31.33 -71.46 -7.03
C GLY A 24 31.39 -72.78 -7.81
N VAL A 25 32.21 -73.74 -7.40
CA VAL A 25 32.31 -75.09 -8.04
C VAL A 25 31.07 -75.92 -7.69
N GLN A 26 30.72 -76.86 -8.59
CA GLN A 26 29.46 -77.65 -8.45
C GLN A 26 29.42 -78.54 -7.17
N GLU A 27 30.56 -78.91 -6.64
CA GLU A 27 30.65 -79.72 -5.45
C GLU A 27 30.21 -79.01 -4.15
N LEU A 28 30.14 -77.68 -4.15
CA LEU A 28 29.69 -76.88 -2.99
C LEU A 28 28.17 -76.74 -2.90
N HIS A 29 27.38 -77.22 -3.86
CA HIS A 29 25.92 -77.16 -3.94
C HIS A 29 25.30 -75.82 -3.56
N LEU A 30 25.98 -74.70 -3.90
CA LEU A 30 25.48 -73.35 -3.64
C LEU A 30 24.48 -72.91 -4.70
N PRO A 31 23.47 -72.12 -4.36
CA PRO A 31 22.50 -71.60 -5.33
C PRO A 31 23.17 -70.66 -6.33
N THR A 32 22.66 -70.55 -7.55
CA THR A 32 23.16 -69.65 -8.59
C THR A 32 22.96 -68.19 -8.16
N CYS A 33 24.00 -67.39 -8.36
CA CYS A 33 23.91 -65.96 -8.01
C CYS A 33 22.87 -65.26 -8.84
N ALA A 34 21.90 -64.54 -8.20
CA ALA A 34 20.90 -63.76 -8.87
C ALA A 34 21.56 -62.59 -9.65
N ARG A 35 21.40 -62.59 -10.95
CA ARG A 35 21.89 -61.52 -11.85
C ARG A 35 21.07 -60.25 -11.58
N LYS A 36 21.67 -59.21 -10.94
CA LYS A 36 21.06 -57.93 -10.71
C LYS A 36 20.85 -57.27 -12.08
N ASN A 37 19.59 -57.25 -12.55
CA ASN A 37 19.23 -56.55 -13.79
C ASN A 37 19.51 -55.07 -13.65
N SER A 38 20.55 -54.54 -14.27
CA SER A 38 20.97 -53.12 -14.23
C SER A 38 20.03 -52.16 -15.04
N HIS A 39 18.93 -52.69 -15.55
CA HIS A 39 18.04 -51.89 -16.44
C HIS A 39 17.11 -50.88 -15.69
N SER A 40 16.92 -51.05 -14.38
CA SER A 40 16.07 -50.14 -13.58
C SER A 40 16.80 -48.85 -13.17
N SER A 41 18.10 -48.84 -13.02
CA SER A 41 18.87 -47.68 -12.58
C SER A 41 18.90 -46.51 -13.56
N ARG A 42 18.86 -46.78 -14.88
CA ARG A 42 18.94 -45.72 -15.90
C ARG A 42 17.63 -44.91 -15.96
N LYS A 43 16.46 -45.51 -15.80
CA LYS A 43 15.17 -44.78 -15.76
C LYS A 43 15.03 -43.90 -14.52
N LEU A 44 15.47 -44.39 -13.34
CA LEU A 44 15.45 -43.58 -12.12
C LEU A 44 16.45 -42.42 -12.13
N LEU A 45 17.62 -42.63 -12.76
CA LEU A 45 18.64 -41.59 -12.91
C LEU A 45 18.18 -40.51 -13.89
N ALA A 46 17.56 -40.88 -15.02
CA ALA A 46 16.98 -39.96 -15.98
C ALA A 46 15.87 -39.13 -15.33
N LEU A 47 15.00 -39.72 -14.50
CA LEU A 47 13.93 -39.00 -13.79
C LEU A 47 14.46 -37.98 -12.77
N LYS A 48 15.53 -38.34 -12.05
CA LYS A 48 16.19 -37.44 -11.06
C LYS A 48 16.93 -36.27 -11.69
N ILE A 49 17.29 -36.34 -12.98
CA ILE A 49 17.96 -35.25 -13.70
C ILE A 49 16.94 -34.42 -14.49
N VAL A 50 15.95 -35.05 -15.13
CA VAL A 50 14.97 -34.37 -15.97
C VAL A 50 14.01 -33.50 -15.15
N ILE A 51 13.56 -33.95 -13.99
CA ILE A 51 12.63 -33.21 -13.12
C ILE A 51 13.24 -31.86 -12.66
N PRO A 52 14.45 -31.78 -12.09
CA PRO A 52 15.01 -30.50 -11.66
C PRO A 52 15.32 -29.57 -12.83
N ILE A 53 15.74 -30.11 -13.99
CA ILE A 53 15.99 -29.29 -15.19
C ILE A 53 14.69 -28.68 -15.71
N THR A 54 13.63 -29.47 -15.84
CA THR A 54 12.32 -28.96 -16.31
C THR A 54 11.73 -27.95 -15.31
N SER A 55 11.85 -28.20 -14.02
CA SER A 55 11.43 -27.26 -12.96
C SER A 55 12.20 -25.94 -13.03
N MET A 56 13.50 -25.98 -13.24
CA MET A 56 14.34 -24.80 -13.40
C MET A 56 13.96 -23.99 -14.65
N VAL A 57 13.72 -24.66 -15.79
CA VAL A 57 13.30 -24.01 -17.03
C VAL A 57 11.94 -23.31 -16.86
N ILE A 58 10.96 -23.99 -16.24
CA ILE A 58 9.64 -23.42 -15.96
C ILE A 58 9.77 -22.20 -15.06
N PHE A 59 10.61 -22.28 -14.00
CA PHE A 59 10.83 -21.17 -13.08
C PHE A 59 11.46 -19.95 -13.77
N VAL A 60 12.43 -20.18 -14.66
CA VAL A 60 13.04 -19.11 -15.46
C VAL A 60 12.02 -18.50 -16.43
N LEU A 61 11.17 -19.29 -17.07
CA LEU A 61 10.13 -18.78 -17.95
C LEU A 61 9.08 -17.94 -17.18
N ILE A 62 8.73 -18.37 -15.97
CA ILE A 62 7.84 -17.59 -15.09
C ILE A 62 8.49 -16.24 -14.74
N ILE A 63 9.76 -16.22 -14.36
CA ILE A 63 10.48 -14.97 -14.07
C ILE A 63 10.55 -14.08 -15.32
N LEU A 64 10.89 -14.64 -16.50
CA LEU A 64 10.97 -13.88 -17.74
C LEU A 64 9.62 -13.33 -18.18
N TYR A 65 8.51 -13.96 -17.84
CA TYR A 65 7.15 -13.49 -18.11
C TYR A 65 6.71 -12.40 -17.11
N PHE A 66 6.89 -12.65 -15.82
CA PHE A 66 6.41 -11.72 -14.78
C PHE A 66 7.32 -10.51 -14.58
N PHE A 67 8.63 -10.66 -14.77
CA PHE A 67 9.57 -9.55 -14.57
C PHE A 67 9.34 -8.39 -15.57
N PRO A 68 9.22 -8.61 -16.89
CA PRO A 68 8.94 -7.51 -17.82
C PRO A 68 7.53 -6.96 -17.65
N THR A 69 6.50 -7.78 -17.34
CA THR A 69 5.14 -7.28 -17.10
C THR A 69 5.10 -6.39 -15.87
N CYS A 70 5.73 -6.80 -14.77
CA CYS A 70 5.87 -5.99 -13.56
C CYS A 70 6.68 -4.71 -13.81
N PHE A 71 7.75 -4.80 -14.61
CA PHE A 71 8.61 -3.67 -14.96
C PHE A 71 7.92 -2.69 -15.93
N ILE A 72 7.14 -3.19 -16.89
CA ILE A 72 6.36 -2.36 -17.83
C ILE A 72 5.23 -1.64 -17.09
N VAL A 73 4.51 -2.33 -16.20
CA VAL A 73 3.47 -1.72 -15.36
C VAL A 73 4.08 -0.66 -14.44
N LYS A 74 5.22 -0.95 -13.80
CA LYS A 74 5.95 0.02 -12.97
C LYS A 74 6.47 1.21 -13.79
N LYS A 75 7.03 0.97 -14.98
CA LYS A 75 7.56 2.03 -15.87
C LYS A 75 6.47 2.88 -16.50
N SER A 76 5.29 2.31 -16.81
CA SER A 76 4.12 3.07 -17.26
C SER A 76 3.60 3.97 -16.14
N ARG A 77 3.57 3.44 -14.89
CA ARG A 77 3.18 4.18 -13.70
C ARG A 77 4.17 5.30 -13.35
N ASP A 78 5.48 5.03 -13.50
CA ASP A 78 6.53 6.05 -13.25
C ASP A 78 6.55 7.12 -14.36
N ARG A 79 6.19 6.81 -15.60
CA ARG A 79 6.06 7.81 -16.68
C ARG A 79 4.85 8.71 -16.48
N ALA A 80 3.72 8.19 -16.03
CA ALA A 80 2.56 9.01 -15.64
C ALA A 80 2.90 9.95 -14.47
N LEU A 81 3.67 9.45 -13.48
CA LEU A 81 4.15 10.25 -12.34
C LEU A 81 5.21 11.31 -12.75
N THR A 82 6.10 11.00 -13.69
CA THR A 82 7.16 11.93 -14.11
C THR A 82 6.62 13.05 -15.02
N THR A 83 5.59 12.79 -15.82
CA THR A 83 4.99 13.83 -16.68
C THR A 83 4.14 14.81 -15.86
N SER A 84 3.51 14.34 -14.76
CA SER A 84 2.74 15.22 -13.87
C SER A 84 3.60 15.99 -12.87
N SER A 85 4.80 15.49 -12.53
CA SER A 85 5.65 16.12 -11.50
C SER A 85 6.47 17.31 -11.99
N PHE A 86 6.60 17.52 -13.31
CA PHE A 86 7.42 18.60 -13.85
C PHE A 86 6.67 19.93 -14.06
N GLU A 87 5.33 19.94 -14.00
CA GLU A 87 4.51 21.12 -14.30
C GLU A 87 3.82 21.79 -13.10
N TYR A 88 3.85 21.17 -11.91
CA TYR A 88 3.37 21.85 -10.70
C TYR A 88 4.43 22.81 -10.13
N ARG A 89 4.91 23.71 -10.96
CA ARG A 89 5.50 24.96 -10.51
C ARG A 89 4.40 25.72 -9.77
N LYS A 90 4.42 25.64 -8.40
CA LYS A 90 3.74 26.52 -7.43
C LYS A 90 2.67 27.43 -8.07
N LEU A 91 1.54 26.83 -8.45
CA LEU A 91 0.43 27.55 -9.00
C LEU A 91 -0.11 28.46 -7.89
N LEU A 92 0.17 29.77 -7.99
CA LEU A 92 -0.44 30.75 -7.09
C LEU A 92 -1.90 30.94 -7.55
N VAL A 93 -2.81 30.15 -6.96
CA VAL A 93 -4.24 30.26 -7.28
C VAL A 93 -4.81 31.45 -6.52
N SER A 94 -5.25 32.47 -7.27
CA SER A 94 -5.85 33.67 -6.70
C SER A 94 -7.32 33.43 -6.27
N TYR A 95 -7.84 34.28 -5.41
CA TYR A 95 -9.26 34.26 -5.02
C TYR A 95 -10.19 34.39 -6.23
N ALA A 96 -9.84 35.29 -7.17
CA ALA A 96 -10.60 35.47 -8.41
C ALA A 96 -10.65 34.18 -9.26
N GLU A 97 -9.54 33.44 -9.35
CA GLU A 97 -9.51 32.15 -10.04
C GLU A 97 -10.36 31.10 -9.31
N LEU A 98 -10.35 31.10 -7.98
CA LEU A 98 -11.19 30.18 -7.19
C LEU A 98 -12.67 30.44 -7.39
N ILE A 99 -13.11 31.70 -7.40
CA ILE A 99 -14.49 32.06 -7.73
C ILE A 99 -14.86 31.58 -9.14
N LYS A 100 -14.00 31.85 -10.12
CA LYS A 100 -14.25 31.46 -11.50
C LYS A 100 -14.32 29.92 -11.65
N SER A 101 -13.33 29.21 -11.09
CA SER A 101 -13.22 27.76 -11.21
C SER A 101 -14.37 27.00 -10.55
N THR A 102 -14.95 27.54 -9.47
CA THR A 102 -16.04 26.95 -8.71
C THR A 102 -17.43 27.51 -9.07
N ASN A 103 -17.50 28.39 -10.07
CA ASN A 103 -18.71 29.11 -10.42
C ASN A 103 -19.32 29.87 -9.21
N GLY A 104 -18.48 30.66 -8.53
CA GLY A 104 -18.90 31.45 -7.36
C GLY A 104 -19.17 30.62 -6.12
N PHE A 105 -18.48 29.49 -5.95
CA PHE A 105 -18.75 28.50 -4.89
C PHE A 105 -20.20 27.99 -4.92
N SER A 106 -20.71 27.74 -6.14
CA SER A 106 -22.08 27.28 -6.36
C SER A 106 -22.35 25.96 -5.63
N GLU A 107 -23.57 25.81 -5.11
CA GLU A 107 -24.05 24.56 -4.49
C GLU A 107 -24.00 23.37 -5.46
N ASN A 108 -24.14 23.61 -6.77
CA ASN A 108 -23.99 22.55 -7.79
C ASN A 108 -22.57 21.96 -7.84
N ASN A 109 -21.58 22.70 -7.37
CA ASN A 109 -20.19 22.27 -7.27
C ASN A 109 -19.81 21.82 -5.87
N LEU A 110 -20.72 21.85 -4.90
CA LEU A 110 -20.46 21.39 -3.53
C LEU A 110 -20.36 19.86 -3.51
N ILE A 111 -19.18 19.35 -3.13
CA ILE A 111 -18.89 17.90 -3.05
C ILE A 111 -18.76 17.39 -1.62
N GLY A 112 -18.61 18.30 -0.65
CA GLY A 112 -18.55 17.97 0.77
C GLY A 112 -18.74 19.17 1.65
N SER A 113 -19.36 18.96 2.82
CA SER A 113 -19.52 19.99 3.86
C SER A 113 -19.25 19.37 5.22
N GLY A 114 -18.51 20.06 6.06
CA GLY A 114 -18.12 19.60 7.39
C GLY A 114 -17.97 20.74 8.38
N SER A 115 -17.56 20.37 9.58
CA SER A 115 -17.45 21.33 10.68
C SER A 115 -16.42 22.43 10.46
N PHE A 116 -15.42 22.21 9.63
CA PHE A 116 -14.32 23.16 9.39
C PHE A 116 -14.45 23.90 8.05
N GLY A 117 -15.46 23.58 7.21
CA GLY A 117 -15.66 24.26 5.94
C GLY A 117 -16.39 23.42 4.89
N SER A 118 -16.40 23.91 3.69
CA SER A 118 -17.06 23.30 2.52
C SER A 118 -16.05 23.01 1.42
N VAL A 119 -16.23 21.90 0.69
CA VAL A 119 -15.36 21.48 -0.41
C VAL A 119 -16.12 21.57 -1.72
N TYR A 120 -15.56 22.28 -2.67
CA TYR A 120 -16.15 22.49 -3.99
C TYR A 120 -15.28 21.86 -5.08
N LYS A 121 -15.92 21.27 -6.08
CA LYS A 121 -15.26 20.91 -7.33
C LYS A 121 -15.00 22.16 -8.15
N GLY A 122 -13.79 22.31 -8.68
CA GLY A 122 -13.42 23.41 -9.54
C GLY A 122 -12.68 22.96 -10.78
N VAL A 123 -12.66 23.79 -11.83
CA VAL A 123 -11.86 23.60 -13.03
C VAL A 123 -11.01 24.82 -13.24
N LEU A 124 -9.68 24.70 -13.07
CA LEU A 124 -8.75 25.81 -13.20
C LEU A 124 -8.67 26.28 -14.66
N SER A 125 -8.70 27.61 -14.86
CA SER A 125 -8.74 28.21 -16.20
C SER A 125 -7.43 28.04 -16.95
N GLU A 126 -6.30 27.99 -16.25
CA GLU A 126 -4.97 27.98 -16.85
C GLU A 126 -4.68 26.66 -17.61
N ASN A 127 -5.08 25.52 -17.05
CA ASN A 127 -4.71 24.20 -17.59
C ASN A 127 -5.89 23.23 -17.70
N GLY A 128 -7.11 23.67 -17.36
CA GLY A 128 -8.30 22.82 -17.36
C GLY A 128 -8.30 21.73 -16.27
N ALA A 129 -7.37 21.81 -15.30
CA ALA A 129 -7.26 20.78 -14.26
C ALA A 129 -8.48 20.82 -13.33
N THR A 130 -9.06 19.65 -13.08
CA THR A 130 -10.11 19.49 -12.08
C THR A 130 -9.49 19.41 -10.69
N VAL A 131 -10.00 20.22 -9.77
CA VAL A 131 -9.48 20.36 -8.40
C VAL A 131 -10.60 20.29 -7.37
N ALA A 132 -10.24 19.97 -6.13
CA ALA A 132 -11.08 20.10 -4.96
C ALA A 132 -10.63 21.33 -4.15
N VAL A 133 -11.53 22.29 -3.96
CA VAL A 133 -11.30 23.55 -3.23
C VAL A 133 -11.98 23.48 -1.87
N LYS A 134 -11.19 23.29 -0.80
CA LYS A 134 -11.66 23.29 0.59
C LYS A 134 -11.65 24.72 1.11
N VAL A 135 -12.81 25.35 1.21
CA VAL A 135 -13.02 26.69 1.78
C VAL A 135 -13.30 26.56 3.27
N LEU A 136 -12.54 27.27 4.08
CA LEU A 136 -12.59 27.14 5.53
C LEU A 136 -13.58 28.10 6.17
N ASN A 137 -14.34 27.62 7.15
CA ASN A 137 -15.25 28.43 7.95
C ASN A 137 -14.48 29.12 9.08
N LEU A 138 -14.01 30.33 8.85
CA LEU A 138 -13.19 31.09 9.79
C LEU A 138 -13.94 31.61 11.03
N GLN A 139 -15.29 31.59 11.01
CA GLN A 139 -16.10 31.94 12.19
C GLN A 139 -16.03 30.87 13.28
N LYS A 140 -15.66 29.64 12.92
CA LYS A 140 -15.54 28.54 13.86
C LYS A 140 -14.20 28.58 14.57
N GLN A 141 -14.23 28.47 15.91
CA GLN A 141 -13.04 28.42 16.73
C GLN A 141 -12.13 27.24 16.35
N GLY A 142 -10.82 27.45 16.26
CA GLY A 142 -9.82 26.43 15.90
C GLY A 142 -9.59 26.25 14.39
N THR A 143 -10.41 26.86 13.50
CA THR A 143 -10.26 26.70 12.06
C THR A 143 -8.94 27.27 11.52
N SER A 144 -8.49 28.41 12.04
CA SER A 144 -7.19 29.00 11.63
C SER A 144 -6.03 28.13 12.07
N GLU A 145 -6.09 27.50 13.24
CA GLU A 145 -5.09 26.53 13.71
C GLU A 145 -5.08 25.27 12.82
N SER A 146 -6.27 24.74 12.53
CA SER A 146 -6.44 23.61 11.60
C SER A 146 -5.84 23.90 10.23
N PHE A 147 -6.06 25.09 9.67
CA PHE A 147 -5.47 25.52 8.40
C PHE A 147 -3.93 25.53 8.46
N MET A 148 -3.36 26.09 9.51
CA MET A 148 -1.90 26.14 9.67
C MET A 148 -1.30 24.75 9.84
N ASN A 149 -1.95 23.87 10.62
CA ASN A 149 -1.52 22.49 10.81
C ASN A 149 -1.54 21.73 9.48
N GLU A 150 -2.62 21.87 8.71
CA GLU A 150 -2.76 21.23 7.39
C GLU A 150 -1.72 21.76 6.40
N CYS A 151 -1.49 23.07 6.34
CA CYS A 151 -0.43 23.67 5.52
C CYS A 151 0.96 23.18 5.90
N ASN A 152 1.28 23.14 7.20
CA ASN A 152 2.59 22.70 7.69
C ASN A 152 2.84 21.23 7.40
N ALA A 153 1.86 20.35 7.66
CA ALA A 153 1.96 18.94 7.34
C ALA A 153 2.15 18.72 5.84
N LEU A 154 1.23 19.27 5.02
CA LEU A 154 1.23 19.03 3.57
C LEU A 154 2.41 19.70 2.82
N ARG A 155 3.11 20.64 3.45
CA ARG A 155 4.29 21.30 2.86
C ARG A 155 5.47 20.35 2.73
N SER A 156 5.68 19.47 3.70
CA SER A 156 6.87 18.60 3.81
C SER A 156 6.61 17.16 3.39
N ILE A 157 5.36 16.68 3.45
CA ILE A 157 5.04 15.29 3.14
C ILE A 157 4.78 15.07 1.65
N ARG A 158 5.30 13.94 1.13
CA ARG A 158 5.07 13.49 -0.25
C ARG A 158 5.04 11.98 -0.28
N HIS A 159 3.86 11.43 -0.47
CA HIS A 159 3.66 9.99 -0.59
C HIS A 159 2.51 9.70 -1.55
N ARG A 160 2.59 8.59 -2.30
CA ARG A 160 1.59 8.22 -3.33
C ARG A 160 0.18 8.01 -2.78
N ASN A 161 0.07 7.59 -1.51
CA ASN A 161 -1.20 7.31 -0.84
C ASN A 161 -1.60 8.45 0.14
N LEU A 162 -1.05 9.65 -0.05
CA LEU A 162 -1.49 10.87 0.62
C LEU A 162 -2.09 11.85 -0.38
N LEU A 163 -3.18 12.50 0.01
CA LEU A 163 -3.83 13.51 -0.81
C LEU A 163 -2.87 14.67 -1.08
N LYS A 164 -2.66 14.98 -2.34
CA LYS A 164 -1.69 15.99 -2.74
C LYS A 164 -2.32 17.37 -2.73
N ILE A 165 -1.68 18.30 -2.02
CA ILE A 165 -2.01 19.72 -2.09
C ILE A 165 -1.36 20.34 -3.33
N ILE A 166 -2.17 21.08 -4.07
CA ILE A 166 -1.74 21.85 -5.25
C ILE A 166 -1.33 23.25 -4.80
N SER A 167 -2.19 23.92 -4.01
CA SER A 167 -2.00 25.30 -3.57
C SER A 167 -2.78 25.60 -2.29
N ALA A 168 -2.48 26.73 -1.67
CA ALA A 168 -3.24 27.33 -0.60
C ALA A 168 -3.47 28.82 -0.89
N CYS A 169 -4.65 29.31 -0.60
CA CYS A 169 -5.00 30.72 -0.73
C CYS A 169 -5.38 31.28 0.65
N SER A 170 -4.74 32.38 1.04
CA SER A 170 -5.06 33.14 2.25
C SER A 170 -5.05 34.63 1.89
N THR A 171 -6.21 35.24 1.91
CA THR A 171 -6.44 36.63 1.46
C THR A 171 -7.72 37.18 2.09
N THR A 172 -8.13 38.36 1.69
CA THR A 172 -9.46 38.89 1.95
C THR A 172 -10.37 38.70 0.73
N ASN A 173 -11.64 38.41 0.95
CA ASN A 173 -12.65 38.36 -0.11
C ASN A 173 -13.04 39.76 -0.58
N TYR A 174 -13.94 39.89 -1.57
CA TYR A 174 -14.37 41.17 -2.10
C TYR A 174 -15.19 42.03 -1.09
N GLU A 175 -15.68 41.41 -0.02
CA GLU A 175 -16.40 42.06 1.07
C GLU A 175 -15.47 42.53 2.19
N GLY A 176 -14.15 42.26 2.09
CA GLY A 176 -13.17 42.59 3.11
C GLY A 176 -13.02 41.57 4.23
N ASN A 177 -13.71 40.42 4.15
CA ASN A 177 -13.59 39.36 5.12
C ASN A 177 -12.39 38.46 4.83
N ASP A 178 -11.80 37.91 5.87
CA ASP A 178 -10.73 36.91 5.73
C ASP A 178 -11.22 35.68 4.96
N PHE A 179 -10.41 35.22 4.01
CA PHE A 179 -10.66 34.05 3.21
C PHE A 179 -9.45 33.11 3.24
N LYS A 180 -9.70 31.83 3.56
CA LYS A 180 -8.67 30.78 3.53
C LYS A 180 -9.21 29.55 2.83
N SER A 181 -8.42 28.99 1.92
CA SER A 181 -8.75 27.76 1.22
C SER A 181 -7.51 26.92 0.91
N LEU A 182 -7.73 25.62 0.80
CA LEU A 182 -6.74 24.63 0.35
C LEU A 182 -7.23 24.02 -0.96
N ILE A 183 -6.33 23.86 -1.90
CA ILE A 183 -6.62 23.34 -3.23
C ILE A 183 -5.90 21.99 -3.39
N PHE A 184 -6.66 20.94 -3.64
CA PHE A 184 -6.21 19.56 -3.75
C PHE A 184 -6.47 18.97 -5.13
N GLU A 185 -5.78 17.89 -5.47
CA GLU A 185 -6.18 17.04 -6.58
C GLU A 185 -7.61 16.52 -6.36
N PHE A 186 -8.38 16.46 -7.44
CA PHE A 186 -9.76 15.98 -7.37
C PHE A 186 -9.81 14.45 -7.41
N MET A 187 -10.45 13.85 -6.41
CA MET A 187 -10.63 12.41 -6.30
C MET A 187 -12.01 12.03 -6.83
N CYS A 188 -12.06 11.51 -8.05
CA CYS A 188 -13.31 11.33 -8.80
C CYS A 188 -14.21 10.23 -8.25
N ASN A 189 -13.66 9.25 -7.52
CA ASN A 189 -14.42 8.19 -6.87
C ASN A 189 -14.86 8.54 -5.44
N GLY A 190 -14.61 9.78 -4.99
CA GLY A 190 -15.07 10.29 -3.69
C GLY A 190 -14.40 9.62 -2.50
N SER A 191 -15.11 9.55 -1.37
CA SER A 191 -14.57 8.97 -0.13
C SER A 191 -14.95 7.50 0.03
N LEU A 192 -14.11 6.75 0.77
CA LEU A 192 -14.38 5.36 1.14
C LEU A 192 -15.70 5.22 1.92
N GLU A 193 -16.08 6.25 2.69
CA GLU A 193 -17.37 6.31 3.40
C GLU A 193 -18.55 6.08 2.45
N GLN A 194 -18.55 6.74 1.28
CA GLN A 194 -19.62 6.61 0.29
C GLN A 194 -19.71 5.21 -0.32
N TRP A 195 -18.62 4.46 -0.33
CA TRP A 195 -18.54 3.09 -0.83
C TRP A 195 -18.94 2.06 0.23
N LEU A 196 -18.66 2.36 1.51
CA LEU A 196 -19.02 1.48 2.63
C LEU A 196 -20.49 1.66 3.03
N HIS A 197 -21.00 2.90 2.94
CA HIS A 197 -22.34 3.31 3.36
C HIS A 197 -23.05 4.06 2.23
N PRO A 198 -23.39 3.39 1.11
CA PRO A 198 -24.08 4.03 0.01
C PRO A 198 -25.45 4.51 0.49
N LYS A 199 -25.79 5.77 0.15
CA LYS A 199 -27.13 6.30 0.37
C LYS A 199 -28.11 5.50 -0.50
N ASN A 200 -29.34 5.30 -0.01
CA ASN A 200 -30.40 4.46 -0.62
C ASN A 200 -30.92 4.97 -1.99
N ASP A 201 -30.17 5.75 -2.74
CA ASP A 201 -30.51 6.14 -4.09
C ASP A 201 -30.23 4.95 -5.04
N GLU A 202 -31.21 4.59 -5.85
CA GLU A 202 -31.16 3.45 -6.79
C GLU A 202 -29.93 3.49 -7.73
N GLN A 203 -29.39 4.66 -8.00
CA GLN A 203 -28.17 4.86 -8.80
C GLN A 203 -26.87 4.37 -8.12
N TYR A 204 -26.85 4.20 -6.80
CA TYR A 204 -25.66 3.80 -6.02
C TYR A 204 -25.64 2.31 -5.66
N GLN A 205 -26.71 1.55 -5.93
CA GLN A 205 -26.78 0.10 -5.61
C GLN A 205 -25.74 -0.75 -6.35
N SER A 206 -25.16 -0.25 -7.45
CA SER A 206 -24.15 -0.98 -8.24
C SER A 206 -22.71 -0.82 -7.73
N LYS A 207 -22.43 0.13 -6.82
CA LYS A 207 -21.08 0.45 -6.35
C LYS A 207 -20.73 -0.34 -5.09
N LYS A 208 -20.38 -1.62 -5.24
CA LYS A 208 -19.87 -2.43 -4.12
C LYS A 208 -18.38 -2.71 -4.31
N LEU A 209 -17.58 -2.39 -3.29
CA LEU A 209 -16.17 -2.79 -3.26
C LEU A 209 -16.06 -4.29 -3.13
N SER A 210 -15.30 -4.93 -4.02
CA SER A 210 -14.91 -6.33 -3.90
C SER A 210 -13.97 -6.52 -2.69
N PHE A 211 -13.80 -7.76 -2.24
CA PHE A 211 -12.85 -8.07 -1.17
C PHE A 211 -11.43 -7.62 -1.48
N ILE A 212 -10.97 -7.84 -2.72
CA ILE A 212 -9.63 -7.45 -3.16
C ILE A 212 -9.46 -5.93 -3.15
N GLN A 213 -10.46 -5.17 -3.60
CA GLN A 213 -10.41 -3.70 -3.53
C GLN A 213 -10.33 -3.20 -2.08
N ARG A 214 -11.12 -3.79 -1.17
CA ARG A 214 -11.06 -3.45 0.27
C ARG A 214 -9.67 -3.74 0.85
N LEU A 215 -9.07 -4.87 0.50
CA LEU A 215 -7.73 -5.25 0.93
C LEU A 215 -6.68 -4.27 0.39
N ASN A 216 -6.74 -3.93 -0.89
CA ASN A 216 -5.81 -2.97 -1.50
C ASN A 216 -5.91 -1.59 -0.83
N ILE A 217 -7.11 -1.07 -0.62
CA ILE A 217 -7.35 0.19 0.09
C ILE A 217 -6.74 0.13 1.51
N ALA A 218 -6.95 -0.96 2.25
CA ALA A 218 -6.38 -1.11 3.60
C ALA A 218 -4.85 -1.10 3.58
N VAL A 219 -4.22 -1.79 2.63
CA VAL A 219 -2.76 -1.81 2.44
C VAL A 219 -2.23 -0.43 2.06
N GLU A 220 -2.92 0.29 1.18
CA GLU A 220 -2.52 1.64 0.74
C GLU A 220 -2.61 2.66 1.87
N VAL A 221 -3.65 2.57 2.72
CA VAL A 221 -3.77 3.37 3.93
C VAL A 221 -2.66 3.03 4.93
N ALA A 222 -2.32 1.75 5.10
CA ALA A 222 -1.23 1.33 5.97
C ALA A 222 0.13 1.89 5.51
N TYR A 223 0.41 1.90 4.19
CA TYR A 223 1.62 2.53 3.63
C TYR A 223 1.66 4.05 3.88
N ALA A 224 0.51 4.74 3.78
CA ALA A 224 0.43 6.16 4.10
C ALA A 224 0.77 6.42 5.57
N LEU A 225 0.24 5.61 6.50
CA LEU A 225 0.51 5.73 7.93
C LEU A 225 1.96 5.37 8.28
N GLU A 226 2.50 4.31 7.69
CA GLU A 226 3.91 3.95 7.85
C GLU A 226 4.82 5.11 7.46
N TYR A 227 4.55 5.73 6.30
CA TYR A 227 5.30 6.90 5.86
C TYR A 227 5.22 8.07 6.85
N LEU A 228 4.02 8.40 7.33
CA LEU A 228 3.82 9.49 8.29
C LEU A 228 4.52 9.23 9.63
N HIS A 229 4.50 7.99 10.11
CA HIS A 229 5.03 7.62 11.43
C HIS A 229 6.55 7.43 11.42
N HIS A 230 7.12 6.94 10.31
CA HIS A 230 8.51 6.45 10.31
C HIS A 230 9.42 7.07 9.25
N HIS A 231 8.87 7.68 8.19
CA HIS A 231 9.68 8.20 7.09
C HIS A 231 9.66 9.73 6.97
N CYS A 232 8.88 10.42 7.81
CA CYS A 232 8.94 11.87 7.94
C CYS A 232 10.09 12.27 8.88
N GLU A 233 10.74 13.41 8.60
CA GLU A 233 11.79 13.97 9.47
C GLU A 233 11.29 14.17 10.91
N THR A 234 10.06 14.65 11.05
CA THR A 234 9.31 14.65 12.33
C THR A 234 8.13 13.72 12.16
N PRO A 235 7.99 12.65 12.97
CA PRO A 235 6.85 11.74 12.89
C PRO A 235 5.52 12.49 13.07
N ILE A 236 4.54 12.12 12.24
CA ILE A 236 3.23 12.78 12.18
C ILE A 236 2.14 11.77 12.51
N VAL A 237 1.30 12.07 13.49
CA VAL A 237 0.10 11.30 13.80
C VAL A 237 -1.11 12.01 13.20
N HIS A 238 -1.91 11.30 12.40
CA HIS A 238 -3.04 11.86 11.66
C HIS A 238 -4.17 12.36 12.57
N CYS A 239 -4.46 11.68 13.63
CA CYS A 239 -5.47 11.96 14.67
C CYS A 239 -6.94 11.96 14.21
N ASP A 240 -7.25 11.86 12.93
CA ASP A 240 -8.64 11.81 12.42
C ASP A 240 -8.79 10.81 11.25
N LEU A 241 -8.21 9.62 11.40
CA LEU A 241 -8.35 8.58 10.38
C LEU A 241 -9.75 7.96 10.44
N LYS A 242 -10.50 8.12 9.35
CA LYS A 242 -11.87 7.59 9.18
C LYS A 242 -12.18 7.42 7.69
N PRO A 243 -13.17 6.63 7.31
CA PRO A 243 -13.49 6.37 5.89
C PRO A 243 -13.81 7.64 5.08
N SER A 244 -14.37 8.68 5.68
CA SER A 244 -14.64 9.94 5.00
C SER A 244 -13.38 10.76 4.66
N ASN A 245 -12.25 10.46 5.30
CA ASN A 245 -10.94 11.08 5.06
C ASN A 245 -10.00 10.20 4.20
N ILE A 246 -10.50 9.07 3.69
CA ILE A 246 -9.83 8.22 2.70
C ILE A 246 -10.53 8.44 1.37
N LEU A 247 -9.84 9.02 0.40
CA LEU A 247 -10.37 9.38 -0.91
C LEU A 247 -9.85 8.42 -1.97
N LEU A 248 -10.65 8.18 -3.01
CA LEU A 248 -10.33 7.24 -4.08
C LEU A 248 -10.18 7.98 -5.40
N ASP A 249 -9.07 7.76 -6.09
CA ASP A 249 -8.80 8.32 -7.42
C ASP A 249 -9.49 7.51 -8.54
N GLU A 250 -9.20 7.82 -9.80
CA GLU A 250 -9.79 7.17 -10.97
C GLU A 250 -9.48 5.66 -11.04
N ASP A 251 -8.32 5.24 -10.52
CA ASP A 251 -7.87 3.85 -10.47
C ASP A 251 -8.30 3.12 -9.18
N MET A 252 -9.15 3.74 -8.35
CA MET A 252 -9.58 3.24 -7.04
C MET A 252 -8.43 3.12 -6.03
N VAL A 253 -7.32 3.85 -6.24
CA VAL A 253 -6.21 3.93 -5.29
C VAL A 253 -6.59 4.86 -4.13
N ALA A 254 -6.27 4.45 -2.90
CA ALA A 254 -6.61 5.21 -1.72
C ALA A 254 -5.57 6.30 -1.40
N HIS A 255 -6.09 7.49 -1.06
CA HIS A 255 -5.33 8.65 -0.62
C HIS A 255 -5.88 9.16 0.71
N VAL A 256 -5.03 9.17 1.74
CA VAL A 256 -5.40 9.73 3.05
C VAL A 256 -5.33 11.25 2.98
N GLY A 257 -6.39 11.92 3.42
CA GLY A 257 -6.55 13.37 3.42
C GLY A 257 -7.05 13.93 4.76
N ASP A 258 -7.32 15.22 4.82
CA ASP A 258 -7.76 15.99 5.98
C ASP A 258 -6.77 15.99 7.16
N PHE A 259 -5.67 16.73 6.98
CA PHE A 259 -4.60 16.87 7.96
C PHE A 259 -4.85 17.99 8.99
N GLY A 260 -6.10 18.43 9.17
CA GLY A 260 -6.44 19.53 10.07
C GLY A 260 -6.21 19.26 11.56
N LEU A 261 -6.18 17.99 11.96
CA LEU A 261 -6.00 17.58 13.37
C LEU A 261 -4.66 16.89 13.66
N VAL A 262 -3.72 16.90 12.72
CA VAL A 262 -2.44 16.21 12.86
C VAL A 262 -1.63 16.70 14.06
N LYS A 263 -0.81 15.79 14.59
CA LYS A 263 0.17 16.08 15.62
C LYS A 263 1.57 15.71 15.17
N PHE A 264 2.50 16.62 15.33
CA PHE A 264 3.93 16.38 15.14
C PHE A 264 4.52 15.86 16.45
N LEU A 265 5.22 14.74 16.39
CA LEU A 265 5.90 14.14 17.53
C LEU A 265 7.35 14.61 17.52
N PHE A 266 7.65 15.70 18.24
CA PHE A 266 9.02 16.16 18.41
C PHE A 266 9.72 15.29 19.46
N GLU A 267 10.93 14.81 19.15
CA GLU A 267 11.78 14.20 20.18
C GLU A 267 12.14 15.23 21.24
N GLU A 268 11.95 14.89 22.51
CA GLU A 268 12.31 15.76 23.60
C GLU A 268 13.84 15.96 23.67
N SER A 269 14.30 17.14 23.33
CA SER A 269 15.62 17.60 23.78
C SER A 269 15.56 17.81 25.29
N ASN A 270 16.22 16.94 26.05
CA ASN A 270 16.69 16.98 27.46
C ASN A 270 16.18 18.07 28.41
N ASN A 271 14.93 18.52 28.33
CA ASN A 271 14.36 19.50 29.22
C ASN A 271 13.09 18.93 29.88
N PRO A 272 13.19 18.45 31.16
CA PRO A 272 12.10 17.75 31.84
C PRO A 272 10.86 18.61 32.13
N SER A 273 10.92 19.90 31.87
CA SER A 273 9.77 20.82 32.04
C SER A 273 8.77 20.82 30.88
N LYS A 274 9.01 20.09 29.78
CA LYS A 274 8.13 20.02 28.60
C LYS A 274 7.33 18.73 28.47
N THR A 275 7.34 17.86 29.46
CA THR A 275 6.53 16.62 29.53
C THR A 275 5.00 16.87 29.51
N GLN A 276 4.57 18.15 29.46
CA GLN A 276 3.15 18.50 29.42
C GLN A 276 2.49 18.37 28.01
N ILE A 277 3.21 18.06 26.97
CA ILE A 277 2.64 18.05 25.59
C ILE A 277 1.85 16.76 25.29
N LEU A 278 2.07 15.68 26.04
CA LEU A 278 1.31 14.43 25.91
C LEU A 278 -0.08 14.46 26.56
N SER A 279 -0.39 15.45 27.39
CA SER A 279 -1.68 15.57 28.09
C SER A 279 -2.72 16.45 27.39
N VAL A 280 -2.40 17.06 26.24
CA VAL A 280 -3.40 17.77 25.44
C VAL A 280 -4.30 16.73 24.77
N GLY A 281 -5.54 16.66 25.28
CA GLY A 281 -6.54 15.66 24.93
C GLY A 281 -6.53 15.24 23.46
N LEU A 282 -6.63 13.95 23.23
CA LEU A 282 -6.77 13.38 21.89
C LEU A 282 -7.98 14.03 21.22
N LYS A 283 -7.72 14.82 20.18
CA LYS A 283 -8.75 15.34 19.28
C LYS A 283 -8.96 14.29 18.18
N GLY A 284 -10.18 14.06 17.79
CA GLY A 284 -10.53 13.14 16.70
C GLY A 284 -12.04 12.99 16.58
N SER A 285 -12.50 12.27 15.59
CA SER A 285 -13.93 12.03 15.38
C SER A 285 -14.47 10.99 16.36
N ILE A 286 -15.60 11.29 17.01
CA ILE A 286 -16.30 10.36 17.91
C ILE A 286 -16.58 9.05 17.17
N GLY A 287 -16.30 7.91 17.81
CA GLY A 287 -16.43 6.58 17.19
C GLY A 287 -15.14 6.06 16.53
N TYR A 288 -14.15 6.93 16.29
CA TYR A 288 -12.83 6.55 15.75
C TYR A 288 -11.68 6.78 16.73
N ILE A 289 -11.96 7.36 17.88
CA ILE A 289 -10.99 7.50 18.97
C ILE A 289 -10.97 6.21 19.79
N PRO A 290 -9.77 5.62 20.09
CA PRO A 290 -9.68 4.40 20.90
C PRO A 290 -10.35 4.56 22.28
N PRO A 291 -11.04 3.53 22.79
CA PRO A 291 -11.60 3.54 24.14
C PRO A 291 -10.51 3.80 25.18
N GLY A 292 -10.80 4.60 26.19
CA GLY A 292 -9.85 4.96 27.27
C GLY A 292 -9.14 6.29 27.07
N ASN A 293 -9.17 6.87 25.88
CA ASN A 293 -8.57 8.18 25.58
C ASN A 293 -9.61 9.32 25.46
N SER A 294 -10.89 9.01 25.56
CA SER A 294 -11.95 10.01 25.69
C SER A 294 -12.04 10.45 27.15
N SER A 295 -11.34 11.53 27.52
CA SER A 295 -11.73 12.27 28.72
C SER A 295 -13.07 12.95 28.46
N THR A 296 -14.15 12.21 28.64
CA THR A 296 -15.48 12.78 28.81
C THR A 296 -15.45 13.63 30.05
N LYS A 297 -15.44 14.94 29.90
CA LYS A 297 -16.01 15.90 30.81
C LYS A 297 -17.23 16.50 30.19
#